data_d725d6cac70911f6d8f6140dcbd6d59f
#
_entry.id   d725d6cac70911f6d8f6140dcbd6d59f
#
_cell.length_a   1.000
_cell.length_b   1.000
_cell.length_c   1.000
_cell.angle_alpha   90.00
_cell.angle_beta   90.00
_cell.angle_gamma   90.00
#
_symmetry.space_group_name_H-M   'P 1'
#
loop_
_entity.id
_entity.type
_entity.pdbx_description
1 polymer ?
#
loop_
_entity_poly.entity_id
_entity_poly.type
_entity_poly.pdbx_seq_one_letter_code
_entity_poly.pdbx_strand_id
1 'polypeptide(L)'
;MKHLFITLLLFLASQMSVFAQNLEFQYQGKTIENGAISIVAAIDFFGDLSCETNPAEAPETGLMLVSKDGSTISGTAHLAILEHTFRAKSLQWCMGGACSPMNSVTELDKTFSGSKIQTQFDAYTIRKEGHLLAKLDVNVGGEELSIYIEFLNGEPSSIENITNASSRADVYDLSGRPVMLNADAIERQQLKRGVYIVKDSKSARKIIVK
;
A
#
# COMPACT_ATOMS: atom_id res chain seq x y z
N MET A 1 -44.06 18.84 -21.15
CA MET A 1 -42.78 18.44 -21.75
C MET A 1 -41.53 18.85 -20.91
N LYS A 2 -41.54 20.00 -20.22
CA LYS A 2 -40.39 20.43 -19.40
C LYS A 2 -40.10 19.52 -18.20
N HIS A 3 -41.09 18.92 -17.57
CA HIS A 3 -40.92 18.03 -16.41
C HIS A 3 -40.38 16.63 -16.75
N LEU A 4 -40.59 16.17 -17.98
CA LEU A 4 -40.11 14.87 -18.45
C LEU A 4 -38.59 14.88 -18.69
N PHE A 5 -38.02 16.02 -19.09
CA PHE A 5 -36.58 16.18 -19.30
C PHE A 5 -35.78 16.23 -17.99
N ILE A 6 -36.38 16.83 -16.95
CA ILE A 6 -35.69 16.95 -15.62
C ILE A 6 -35.61 15.58 -14.94
N THR A 7 -36.69 14.75 -15.06
CA THR A 7 -36.66 13.39 -14.51
C THR A 7 -35.68 12.46 -15.24
N LEU A 8 -35.54 12.63 -16.57
CA LEU A 8 -34.57 11.85 -17.33
C LEU A 8 -33.11 12.22 -17.01
N LEU A 9 -32.83 13.52 -16.76
CA LEU A 9 -31.49 13.98 -16.37
C LEU A 9 -31.10 13.51 -14.96
N LEU A 10 -32.04 13.45 -14.02
CA LEU A 10 -31.84 12.92 -12.69
C LEU A 10 -31.57 11.40 -12.68
N PHE A 11 -32.20 10.66 -13.62
CA PHE A 11 -31.94 9.22 -13.74
C PHE A 11 -30.56 8.89 -14.36
N LEU A 12 -30.05 9.75 -15.25
CA LEU A 12 -28.73 9.60 -15.84
C LEU A 12 -27.60 9.95 -14.84
N ALA A 13 -27.85 10.85 -13.88
CA ALA A 13 -26.87 11.21 -12.86
C ALA A 13 -26.69 10.13 -11.76
N SER A 14 -27.65 9.20 -11.61
CA SER A 14 -27.60 8.15 -10.59
C SER A 14 -26.84 6.89 -11.02
N GLN A 15 -26.37 6.82 -12.26
CA GLN A 15 -25.64 5.63 -12.77
C GLN A 15 -24.11 5.71 -12.60
N MET A 16 -23.57 6.80 -12.07
CA MET A 16 -22.10 7.00 -12.03
C MET A 16 -21.41 6.57 -10.73
N SER A 17 -22.06 5.89 -9.81
CA SER A 17 -21.46 5.61 -8.50
C SER A 17 -21.34 4.14 -8.11
N VAL A 18 -21.43 3.19 -9.04
CA VAL A 18 -21.44 1.76 -8.68
C VAL A 18 -20.08 1.06 -8.86
N PHE A 19 -19.09 1.68 -9.51
CA PHE A 19 -17.83 1.00 -9.81
C PHE A 19 -16.77 1.08 -8.70
N ALA A 20 -16.88 2.01 -7.75
CA ALA A 20 -15.84 2.28 -6.72
C ALA A 20 -15.69 1.20 -5.63
N GLN A 21 -16.34 0.05 -5.69
CA GLN A 21 -16.30 -0.95 -4.62
C GLN A 21 -15.86 -2.34 -5.04
N ASN A 22 -15.44 -2.52 -6.28
CA ASN A 22 -15.22 -3.87 -6.82
C ASN A 22 -13.78 -4.38 -6.71
N LEU A 23 -12.83 -3.51 -6.34
CA LEU A 23 -11.42 -3.85 -6.23
C LEU A 23 -10.98 -3.88 -4.78
N GLU A 24 -10.08 -4.81 -4.46
CA GLU A 24 -9.39 -4.82 -3.19
C GLU A 24 -7.98 -5.42 -3.31
N PHE A 25 -7.08 -4.97 -2.45
CA PHE A 25 -5.85 -5.70 -2.18
C PHE A 25 -6.08 -6.74 -1.09
N GLN A 26 -5.59 -7.95 -1.32
CA GLN A 26 -5.56 -9.03 -0.34
C GLN A 26 -4.11 -9.42 -0.03
N TYR A 27 -3.84 -9.77 1.22
CA TYR A 27 -2.58 -10.34 1.67
C TYR A 27 -2.88 -11.45 2.68
N GLN A 28 -2.24 -12.61 2.51
CA GLN A 28 -2.52 -13.81 3.30
C GLN A 28 -4.02 -14.20 3.30
N GLY A 29 -4.68 -14.03 2.15
CA GLY A 29 -6.10 -14.33 1.96
C GLY A 29 -7.07 -13.38 2.66
N LYS A 30 -6.59 -12.25 3.19
CA LYS A 30 -7.41 -11.24 3.87
C LYS A 30 -7.37 -9.91 3.13
N THR A 31 -8.49 -9.22 3.09
CA THR A 31 -8.57 -7.85 2.56
C THR A 31 -7.71 -6.92 3.40
N ILE A 32 -6.92 -6.09 2.74
CA ILE A 32 -6.08 -5.08 3.38
C ILE A 32 -6.92 -3.83 3.62
N GLU A 33 -7.51 -3.72 4.80
CA GLU A 33 -8.36 -2.57 5.16
C GLU A 33 -7.57 -1.28 5.38
N ASN A 34 -6.31 -1.43 5.83
CA ASN A 34 -5.48 -0.28 6.21
C ASN A 34 -4.57 0.26 5.08
N GLY A 35 -4.69 -0.20 3.84
CA GLY A 35 -3.92 0.30 2.68
C GLY A 35 -2.41 0.18 2.85
N ALA A 36 -1.94 -0.71 3.76
CA ALA A 36 -0.52 -0.94 3.98
C ALA A 36 -0.26 -2.37 4.44
N ILE A 37 0.88 -2.92 4.04
CA ILE A 37 1.47 -4.14 4.59
C ILE A 37 2.89 -3.86 5.04
N SER A 38 3.32 -4.56 6.09
CA SER A 38 4.70 -4.53 6.57
C SER A 38 5.25 -5.94 6.63
N ILE A 39 6.41 -6.17 6.02
CA ILE A 39 7.04 -7.47 5.89
C ILE A 39 8.43 -7.37 6.50
N VAL A 40 8.68 -8.19 7.52
CA VAL A 40 9.97 -8.31 8.15
C VAL A 40 10.83 -9.31 7.38
N ALA A 41 12.08 -8.95 7.14
CA ALA A 41 13.03 -9.81 6.45
C ALA A 41 13.17 -11.16 7.17
N ALA A 42 13.11 -12.23 6.39
CA ALA A 42 13.28 -13.60 6.84
C ALA A 42 14.34 -14.32 6.00
N ILE A 43 14.87 -15.41 6.52
CA ILE A 43 15.78 -16.27 5.76
C ILE A 43 14.95 -17.02 4.72
N ASP A 44 15.29 -16.87 3.46
CA ASP A 44 14.65 -17.56 2.34
C ASP A 44 15.15 -19.02 2.20
N PHE A 45 14.62 -19.72 1.21
CA PHE A 45 14.99 -21.12 0.93
C PHE A 45 16.49 -21.32 0.64
N PHE A 46 17.18 -20.29 0.15
CA PHE A 46 18.60 -20.33 -0.18
C PHE A 46 19.50 -19.93 0.98
N GLY A 47 18.93 -19.57 2.13
CA GLY A 47 19.66 -19.13 3.32
C GLY A 47 20.03 -17.65 3.30
N ASP A 48 19.50 -16.88 2.36
CA ASP A 48 19.69 -15.43 2.26
C ASP A 48 18.54 -14.69 2.98
N LEU A 49 18.83 -13.50 3.49
CA LEU A 49 17.84 -12.63 4.12
C LEU A 49 17.05 -11.88 3.04
N SER A 50 15.73 -12.06 3.00
CA SER A 50 14.83 -11.54 1.96
C SER A 50 13.54 -10.97 2.55
N CYS A 51 12.92 -10.03 1.83
CA CYS A 51 11.53 -9.63 2.02
C CYS A 51 10.74 -9.97 0.76
N GLU A 52 9.70 -10.78 0.88
CA GLU A 52 8.89 -11.23 -0.23
C GLU A 52 7.41 -10.97 0.04
N THR A 53 6.72 -10.25 -0.86
CA THR A 53 5.28 -10.09 -0.75
C THR A 53 4.54 -11.38 -1.09
N ASN A 54 5.15 -12.25 -1.90
CA ASN A 54 4.56 -13.51 -2.35
C ASN A 54 5.58 -14.64 -2.15
N PRO A 55 5.59 -15.28 -0.97
CA PRO A 55 6.52 -16.37 -0.68
C PRO A 55 6.41 -17.49 -1.71
N ALA A 56 7.54 -18.02 -2.14
CA ALA A 56 7.59 -19.08 -3.17
C ALA A 56 6.82 -20.34 -2.76
N GLU A 57 6.73 -20.63 -1.45
CA GLU A 57 6.06 -21.80 -0.90
C GLU A 57 4.52 -21.69 -0.93
N ALA A 58 3.97 -20.47 -0.94
CA ALA A 58 2.54 -20.21 -0.95
C ALA A 58 2.21 -18.89 -1.70
N PRO A 59 2.51 -18.81 -3.00
CA PRO A 59 2.39 -17.57 -3.77
C PRO A 59 0.96 -17.02 -3.84
N GLU A 60 -0.04 -17.89 -3.71
CA GLU A 60 -1.46 -17.53 -3.69
C GLU A 60 -1.89 -16.80 -2.41
N THR A 61 -1.10 -16.90 -1.34
CA THR A 61 -1.33 -16.17 -0.08
C THR A 61 -0.66 -14.81 -0.04
N GLY A 62 0.15 -14.50 -1.05
CA GLY A 62 0.86 -13.23 -1.15
C GLY A 62 -0.04 -12.04 -1.47
N LEU A 63 0.59 -10.95 -1.89
CA LEU A 63 -0.12 -9.72 -2.26
C LEU A 63 -0.84 -9.91 -3.59
N MET A 64 -2.15 -9.74 -3.56
CA MET A 64 -3.05 -9.92 -4.71
C MET A 64 -3.93 -8.69 -4.89
N LEU A 65 -4.14 -8.27 -6.13
CA LEU A 65 -5.23 -7.40 -6.53
C LEU A 65 -6.39 -8.27 -7.01
N VAL A 66 -7.57 -8.10 -6.42
CA VAL A 66 -8.72 -8.99 -6.64
C VAL A 66 -9.95 -8.18 -7.04
N SER A 67 -10.67 -8.69 -8.03
CA SER A 67 -12.04 -8.27 -8.34
C SER A 67 -13.02 -9.03 -7.43
N LYS A 68 -13.79 -8.31 -6.62
CA LYS A 68 -14.73 -8.90 -5.63
C LYS A 68 -15.84 -9.71 -6.26
N ASP A 69 -16.27 -9.34 -7.46
CA ASP A 69 -17.31 -10.04 -8.21
C ASP A 69 -16.77 -11.13 -9.15
N GLY A 70 -15.43 -11.33 -9.14
CA GLY A 70 -14.78 -12.30 -10.01
C GLY A 70 -14.67 -11.89 -11.47
N SER A 71 -15.08 -10.66 -11.83
CA SER A 71 -14.96 -10.15 -13.20
C SER A 71 -13.50 -9.98 -13.59
N THR A 72 -13.23 -10.08 -14.89
CA THR A 72 -11.91 -9.72 -15.42
C THR A 72 -11.77 -8.21 -15.43
N ILE A 73 -10.75 -7.71 -14.77
CA ILE A 73 -10.33 -6.31 -14.76
C ILE A 73 -9.07 -6.14 -15.60
N SER A 74 -8.92 -4.98 -16.19
CA SER A 74 -7.70 -4.59 -16.91
C SER A 74 -7.36 -3.16 -16.57
N GLY A 75 -6.08 -2.88 -16.38
CA GLY A 75 -5.66 -1.56 -15.95
C GLY A 75 -4.16 -1.35 -16.01
N THR A 76 -3.75 -0.27 -15.41
CA THR A 76 -2.35 0.11 -15.22
C THR A 76 -1.98 0.10 -13.74
N ALA A 77 -0.74 -0.21 -13.47
CA ALA A 77 -0.18 -0.14 -12.13
C ALA A 77 1.13 0.64 -12.16
N HIS A 78 1.35 1.44 -11.14
CA HIS A 78 2.55 2.24 -10.91
C HIS A 78 3.13 1.90 -9.55
N LEU A 79 4.34 1.38 -9.49
CA LEU A 79 5.09 1.15 -8.25
C LEU A 79 6.18 2.19 -8.11
N ALA A 80 6.17 2.92 -6.99
CA ALA A 80 7.19 3.90 -6.63
C ALA A 80 7.87 3.53 -5.31
N ILE A 81 9.20 3.48 -5.28
CA ILE A 81 9.99 3.35 -4.06
C ILE A 81 10.15 4.74 -3.45
N LEU A 82 9.53 4.98 -2.32
CA LEU A 82 9.52 6.28 -1.63
C LEU A 82 10.72 6.45 -0.70
N GLU A 83 11.14 5.36 -0.05
CA GLU A 83 12.29 5.35 0.86
C GLU A 83 13.03 4.02 0.71
N HIS A 84 14.35 4.04 0.76
CA HIS A 84 15.18 2.85 0.66
C HIS A 84 16.48 3.03 1.44
N THR A 85 16.55 2.47 2.63
CA THR A 85 17.72 2.61 3.53
C THR A 85 18.48 1.32 3.73
N PHE A 86 17.89 0.13 3.54
CA PHE A 86 18.63 -1.12 3.54
C PHE A 86 19.32 -1.37 2.18
N ARG A 87 20.25 -2.31 2.15
CA ARG A 87 20.91 -2.72 0.92
C ARG A 87 20.45 -4.14 0.54
N ALA A 88 19.73 -4.27 -0.57
CA ALA A 88 19.43 -5.54 -1.22
C ALA A 88 20.31 -5.75 -2.45
N LYS A 89 20.64 -7.01 -2.78
CA LYS A 89 21.33 -7.36 -4.02
C LYS A 89 20.39 -7.23 -5.23
N SER A 90 19.13 -7.59 -5.03
CA SER A 90 18.11 -7.54 -6.07
C SER A 90 16.80 -7.00 -5.52
N LEU A 91 16.20 -6.07 -6.26
CA LEU A 91 14.81 -5.64 -6.13
C LEU A 91 14.09 -6.03 -7.40
N GLN A 92 12.89 -6.60 -7.27
CA GLN A 92 12.11 -7.07 -8.41
C GLN A 92 10.63 -6.81 -8.16
N TRP A 93 9.94 -6.37 -9.21
CA TRP A 93 8.48 -6.27 -9.21
C TRP A 93 7.87 -7.07 -10.35
N CYS A 94 6.93 -7.96 -9.98
CA CYS A 94 6.15 -8.77 -10.91
C CYS A 94 4.68 -8.40 -10.79
N MET A 95 3.99 -8.26 -11.92
CA MET A 95 2.55 -8.08 -11.96
C MET A 95 1.99 -8.68 -13.24
N GLY A 96 0.87 -9.42 -13.12
CA GLY A 96 0.24 -10.08 -14.27
C GLY A 96 1.16 -11.07 -14.99
N GLY A 97 2.09 -11.72 -14.27
CA GLY A 97 3.04 -12.69 -14.81
C GLY A 97 4.31 -12.08 -15.44
N ALA A 98 4.44 -10.75 -15.50
CA ALA A 98 5.62 -10.07 -16.00
C ALA A 98 6.48 -9.50 -14.87
N CYS A 99 7.76 -9.91 -14.80
CA CYS A 99 8.71 -9.44 -13.80
C CYS A 99 9.70 -8.44 -14.39
N SER A 100 10.09 -7.45 -13.59
CA SER A 100 11.09 -6.45 -13.96
C SER A 100 11.99 -6.11 -12.78
N PRO A 101 13.32 -5.99 -13.00
CA PRO A 101 14.23 -5.55 -11.94
C PRO A 101 14.01 -4.07 -11.62
N MET A 102 14.19 -3.71 -10.34
CA MET A 102 14.09 -2.35 -9.84
C MET A 102 15.37 -1.83 -9.18
N ASN A 103 16.52 -2.48 -9.42
CA ASN A 103 17.78 -2.10 -8.81
C ASN A 103 18.30 -0.72 -9.25
N SER A 104 17.94 -0.29 -10.44
CA SER A 104 18.44 0.96 -11.06
C SER A 104 17.33 2.00 -11.29
N VAL A 105 16.10 1.69 -10.91
CA VAL A 105 14.94 2.58 -11.05
C VAL A 105 14.16 2.63 -9.75
N THR A 106 13.54 3.77 -9.46
CA THR A 106 12.69 3.96 -8.29
C THR A 106 11.21 3.90 -8.61
N GLU A 107 10.86 3.92 -9.90
CA GLU A 107 9.49 3.91 -10.38
C GLU A 107 9.36 3.00 -11.58
N LEU A 108 8.23 2.32 -11.73
CA LEU A 108 7.95 1.44 -12.83
C LEU A 108 6.45 1.32 -13.08
N ASP A 109 6.05 1.33 -14.35
CA ASP A 109 4.68 1.11 -14.78
C ASP A 109 4.49 -0.27 -15.39
N LYS A 110 3.32 -0.87 -15.15
CA LYS A 110 2.89 -2.12 -15.76
C LYS A 110 1.43 -2.07 -16.15
N THR A 111 1.06 -2.92 -17.11
CA THR A 111 -0.34 -3.23 -17.41
C THR A 111 -0.69 -4.61 -16.88
N PHE A 112 -1.95 -4.83 -16.57
CA PHE A 112 -2.43 -6.12 -16.10
C PHE A 112 -3.83 -6.43 -16.62
N SER A 113 -4.19 -7.73 -16.61
CA SER A 113 -5.54 -8.20 -16.90
C SER A 113 -5.78 -9.52 -16.17
N GLY A 114 -6.96 -9.69 -15.56
CA GLY A 114 -7.36 -10.89 -14.83
C GLY A 114 -8.40 -10.57 -13.77
N SER A 115 -8.95 -11.57 -13.10
CA SER A 115 -9.86 -11.39 -11.95
C SER A 115 -9.15 -11.44 -10.61
N LYS A 116 -7.99 -12.12 -10.57
CA LYS A 116 -7.09 -12.20 -9.42
C LYS A 116 -5.67 -12.07 -9.95
N ILE A 117 -5.00 -10.99 -9.59
CA ILE A 117 -3.71 -10.60 -10.18
C ILE A 117 -2.67 -10.59 -9.07
N GLN A 118 -1.69 -11.47 -9.18
CA GLN A 118 -0.53 -11.46 -8.31
C GLN A 118 0.28 -10.19 -8.58
N THR A 119 0.61 -9.47 -7.50
CA THR A 119 1.50 -8.33 -7.53
C THR A 119 2.64 -8.56 -6.53
N GLN A 120 3.70 -9.15 -7.02
CA GLN A 120 4.85 -9.57 -6.22
C GLN A 120 5.93 -8.49 -6.24
N PHE A 121 6.29 -7.99 -5.07
CA PHE A 121 7.42 -7.08 -4.90
C PHE A 121 8.38 -7.69 -3.89
N ASP A 122 9.64 -7.87 -4.27
CA ASP A 122 10.61 -8.61 -3.47
C ASP A 122 11.95 -7.88 -3.40
N ALA A 123 12.62 -8.07 -2.24
CA ALA A 123 13.99 -7.67 -2.00
C ALA A 123 14.81 -8.88 -1.56
N TYR A 124 15.80 -9.27 -2.36
CA TYR A 124 16.62 -10.45 -2.11
C TYR A 124 18.04 -10.11 -1.65
N THR A 125 18.60 -10.99 -0.82
CA THR A 125 19.96 -10.88 -0.28
C THR A 125 20.19 -9.52 0.38
N ILE A 126 19.38 -9.25 1.42
CA ILE A 126 19.48 -8.02 2.21
C ILE A 126 20.72 -8.10 3.10
N ARG A 127 21.57 -7.08 3.05
CA ARG A 127 22.88 -7.08 3.72
C ARG A 127 23.07 -5.99 4.78
N LYS A 128 22.09 -5.12 4.93
CA LYS A 128 22.17 -4.00 5.86
C LYS A 128 20.80 -3.77 6.49
N GLU A 129 20.79 -3.52 7.79
CA GLU A 129 19.61 -3.07 8.50
C GLU A 129 19.04 -1.79 7.89
N GLY A 130 17.74 -1.64 8.00
CA GLY A 130 17.01 -0.51 7.47
C GLY A 130 15.60 -0.90 6.99
N HIS A 131 15.02 -0.03 6.18
CA HIS A 131 13.70 -0.24 5.61
C HIS A 131 13.64 0.19 4.15
N LEU A 132 12.63 -0.32 3.45
CA LEU A 132 12.19 0.15 2.16
C LEU A 132 10.69 0.40 2.24
N LEU A 133 10.25 1.57 1.80
CA LEU A 133 8.84 1.92 1.64
C LEU A 133 8.54 2.10 0.16
N ALA A 134 7.58 1.36 -0.34
CA ALA A 134 7.05 1.51 -1.69
C ALA A 134 5.55 1.84 -1.65
N LYS A 135 5.06 2.51 -2.69
CA LYS A 135 3.65 2.73 -2.96
C LYS A 135 3.30 2.08 -4.28
N LEU A 136 2.26 1.27 -4.29
CA LEU A 136 1.66 0.71 -5.49
C LEU A 136 0.31 1.37 -5.71
N ASP A 137 0.18 2.06 -6.82
CA ASP A 137 -1.06 2.65 -7.33
C ASP A 137 -1.58 1.79 -8.49
N VAL A 138 -2.87 1.47 -8.50
CA VAL A 138 -3.52 0.80 -9.62
C VAL A 138 -4.67 1.63 -10.12
N ASN A 139 -4.85 1.67 -11.45
CA ASN A 139 -5.96 2.35 -12.10
C ASN A 139 -6.72 1.36 -12.99
N VAL A 140 -8.02 1.23 -12.74
CA VAL A 140 -8.96 0.40 -13.50
C VAL A 140 -10.16 1.23 -13.89
N GLY A 141 -10.31 1.51 -15.17
CA GLY A 141 -11.45 2.28 -15.67
C GLY A 141 -11.56 3.71 -15.14
N GLY A 142 -10.45 4.29 -14.66
CA GLY A 142 -10.40 5.63 -14.03
C GLY A 142 -10.54 5.61 -12.52
N GLU A 143 -10.69 4.45 -11.90
CA GLU A 143 -10.68 4.28 -10.45
C GLU A 143 -9.26 3.97 -9.97
N GLU A 144 -8.84 4.65 -8.90
CA GLU A 144 -7.52 4.47 -8.31
C GLU A 144 -7.63 3.75 -6.95
N LEU A 145 -6.80 2.73 -6.78
CA LEU A 145 -6.60 2.04 -5.51
C LEU A 145 -5.11 2.01 -5.20
N SER A 146 -4.75 2.31 -3.95
CA SER A 146 -3.34 2.38 -3.53
C SER A 146 -3.05 1.49 -2.33
N ILE A 147 -1.83 0.95 -2.29
CA ILE A 147 -1.30 0.26 -1.12
C ILE A 147 0.16 0.69 -0.87
N TYR A 148 0.51 0.79 0.40
CA TYR A 148 1.90 0.94 0.82
C TYR A 148 2.49 -0.42 1.21
N ILE A 149 3.71 -0.68 0.75
CA ILE A 149 4.47 -1.91 1.03
C ILE A 149 5.72 -1.48 1.78
N GLU A 150 5.87 -1.93 3.00
CA GLU A 150 7.06 -1.68 3.80
C GLU A 150 7.84 -2.98 4.01
N PHE A 151 9.12 -2.95 3.70
CA PHE A 151 10.08 -4.01 4.02
C PHE A 151 10.98 -3.54 5.16
N LEU A 152 11.17 -4.41 6.14
CA LEU A 152 11.96 -4.15 7.34
C LEU A 152 13.06 -5.18 7.49
N ASN A 153 14.30 -4.73 7.69
CA ASN A 153 15.40 -5.55 8.14
C ASN A 153 15.97 -4.95 9.42
N GLY A 154 15.64 -5.54 10.57
CA GLY A 154 15.90 -5.04 11.90
C GLY A 154 14.63 -4.91 12.73
N GLU A 155 14.70 -4.20 13.84
CA GLU A 155 13.52 -3.94 14.68
C GLU A 155 12.44 -3.21 13.88
N PRO A 156 11.18 -3.67 13.94
CA PRO A 156 10.10 -3.03 13.20
C PRO A 156 9.94 -1.58 13.63
N SER A 157 10.06 -0.65 12.69
CA SER A 157 9.49 0.67 12.89
C SER A 157 7.97 0.48 12.89
N SER A 158 7.38 0.41 14.08
CA SER A 158 5.99 0.02 14.25
C SER A 158 5.06 0.91 13.43
N ILE A 159 4.47 0.34 12.35
CA ILE A 159 3.20 0.83 11.82
C ILE A 159 2.12 0.34 12.79
N GLU A 160 2.03 0.95 13.94
CA GLU A 160 0.92 0.68 14.86
C GLU A 160 -0.33 1.38 14.36
N ASN A 161 -1.44 0.65 14.33
CA ASN A 161 -2.76 1.22 14.18
C ASN A 161 -2.96 2.35 15.21
N ILE A 162 -3.39 3.51 14.74
CA ILE A 162 -3.63 4.74 15.54
C ILE A 162 -4.61 4.50 16.72
N THR A 163 -5.30 3.36 16.74
CA THR A 163 -6.40 3.08 17.67
C THR A 163 -6.01 2.87 19.14
N ASN A 164 -4.70 2.69 19.47
CA ASN A 164 -4.32 2.26 20.83
C ASN A 164 -3.48 3.24 21.65
N ALA A 165 -3.36 4.51 21.28
CA ALA A 165 -2.60 5.46 22.08
C ALA A 165 -3.50 6.44 22.82
N SER A 166 -3.76 6.16 24.09
CA SER A 166 -4.37 7.10 25.06
C SER A 166 -3.45 8.29 25.42
N SER A 167 -2.28 8.42 24.81
CA SER A 167 -1.34 9.50 25.08
C SER A 167 -1.42 10.59 24.02
N ARG A 168 -1.30 11.84 24.47
CA ARG A 168 -1.16 12.99 23.59
C ARG A 168 0.19 12.96 22.89
N ALA A 169 0.21 13.34 21.63
CA ALA A 169 1.41 13.30 20.79
C ALA A 169 1.44 14.46 19.80
N ASP A 170 2.64 14.85 19.41
CA ASP A 170 2.86 15.78 18.32
C ASP A 170 2.89 15.01 16.99
N VAL A 171 2.30 15.59 15.96
CA VAL A 171 2.27 15.01 14.60
C VAL A 171 3.01 15.94 13.65
N TYR A 172 3.93 15.38 12.89
CA TYR A 172 4.74 16.07 11.89
C TYR A 172 4.55 15.44 10.51
N ASP A 173 4.66 16.24 9.46
CA ASP A 173 4.81 15.72 8.10
C ASP A 173 6.24 15.15 7.89
N LEU A 174 6.49 14.52 6.75
CA LEU A 174 7.82 13.96 6.43
C LEU A 174 8.92 15.02 6.28
N SER A 175 8.56 16.29 6.11
CA SER A 175 9.52 17.42 6.10
C SER A 175 9.82 17.96 7.49
N GLY A 176 9.24 17.36 8.54
CA GLY A 176 9.42 17.75 9.94
C GLY A 176 8.58 18.97 10.35
N ARG A 177 7.60 19.41 9.53
CA ARG A 177 6.72 20.53 9.91
C ARG A 177 5.62 19.99 10.83
N PRO A 178 5.29 20.70 11.91
CA PRO A 178 4.21 20.31 12.78
C PRO A 178 2.86 20.42 12.04
N VAL A 179 2.08 19.34 12.08
CA VAL A 179 0.73 19.26 11.54
C VAL A 179 -0.30 19.36 12.66
N MET A 180 -0.01 18.71 13.78
CA MET A 180 -0.78 18.79 15.02
C MET A 180 0.19 18.74 16.21
N LEU A 181 -0.08 19.53 17.23
CA LEU A 181 0.70 19.52 18.46
C LEU A 181 -0.18 19.08 19.63
N ASN A 182 0.37 18.20 20.47
CA ASN A 182 -0.31 17.69 21.67
C ASN A 182 -1.70 17.08 21.38
N ALA A 183 -1.85 16.45 20.23
CA ALA A 183 -3.09 15.87 19.74
C ALA A 183 -3.43 14.55 20.46
N ASP A 184 -4.69 14.37 20.85
CA ASP A 184 -5.19 13.11 21.34
C ASP A 184 -5.54 12.11 20.21
N ALA A 185 -6.01 10.92 20.56
CA ALA A 185 -6.32 9.87 19.58
C ALA A 185 -7.47 10.26 18.63
N ILE A 186 -8.43 11.05 19.12
CA ILE A 186 -9.60 11.49 18.33
C ILE A 186 -9.20 12.59 17.36
N GLU A 187 -8.41 13.56 17.80
CA GLU A 187 -7.90 14.64 16.96
C GLU A 187 -7.02 14.07 15.83
N ARG A 188 -6.21 13.04 16.11
CA ARG A 188 -5.38 12.37 15.10
C ARG A 188 -6.20 11.63 14.04
N GLN A 189 -7.44 11.24 14.30
CA GLN A 189 -8.33 10.67 13.29
C GLN A 189 -8.76 11.69 12.22
N GLN A 190 -8.59 12.98 12.46
CA GLN A 190 -8.89 14.05 11.51
C GLN A 190 -7.74 14.35 10.53
N LEU A 191 -6.61 13.67 10.67
CA LEU A 191 -5.50 13.81 9.74
C LEU A 191 -5.94 13.44 8.32
N LYS A 192 -5.53 14.25 7.36
CA LYS A 192 -5.72 13.93 5.93
C LYS A 192 -4.86 12.72 5.55
N ARG A 193 -5.22 12.06 4.46
CA ARG A 193 -4.42 10.98 3.89
C ARG A 193 -2.97 11.43 3.71
N GLY A 194 -2.05 10.63 4.23
CA GLY A 194 -0.64 10.97 4.16
C GLY A 194 0.22 10.13 5.10
N VAL A 195 1.52 10.39 5.04
CA VAL A 195 2.51 9.78 5.93
C VAL A 195 2.95 10.83 6.93
N TYR A 196 2.93 10.47 8.21
CA TYR A 196 3.23 11.39 9.32
C TYR A 196 4.18 10.74 10.32
N ILE A 197 4.90 11.58 11.06
CA ILE A 197 5.67 11.19 12.23
C ILE A 197 4.88 11.61 13.46
N VAL A 198 4.51 10.64 14.30
CA VAL A 198 3.87 10.89 15.60
C VAL A 198 4.93 10.74 16.68
N LYS A 199 5.12 11.81 17.46
CA LYS A 199 6.09 11.87 18.54
C LYS A 199 5.36 12.06 19.87
N ASP A 200 5.51 11.11 20.77
CA ASP A 200 5.07 11.19 22.15
C ASP A 200 6.27 11.38 23.11
N SER A 201 6.00 11.36 24.42
CA SER A 201 7.03 11.54 25.44
C SER A 201 8.07 10.39 25.52
N LYS A 202 7.78 9.25 24.87
CA LYS A 202 8.60 8.03 24.97
C LYS A 202 9.22 7.62 23.64
N SER A 203 8.58 7.96 22.52
CA SER A 203 8.93 7.47 21.20
C SER A 203 8.56 8.44 20.09
N ALA A 204 9.20 8.28 18.94
CA ALA A 204 8.75 8.86 17.68
C ALA A 204 8.51 7.73 16.69
N ARG A 205 7.34 7.71 16.05
CA ARG A 205 6.93 6.66 15.12
C ARG A 205 6.29 7.24 13.88
N LYS A 206 6.49 6.56 12.76
CA LYS A 206 5.85 6.87 11.48
C LYS A 206 4.47 6.24 11.43
N ILE A 207 3.49 6.96 10.95
CA ILE A 207 2.13 6.47 10.72
C ILE A 207 1.68 6.79 9.30
N ILE A 208 0.81 5.96 8.76
CA ILE A 208 0.15 6.20 7.47
C ILE A 208 -1.33 6.41 7.74
N VAL A 209 -1.83 7.58 7.31
CA VAL A 209 -3.25 7.95 7.39
C VAL A 209 -3.83 7.85 5.99
N LYS A 210 -5.03 7.29 5.90
CA LYS A 210 -5.73 6.99 4.65
C LYS A 210 -6.72 8.05 4.28
#